data_c6080a1b52a1619f8eb07f3605f1449e
#
_entry.id   c6080a1b52a1619f8eb07f3605f1449e
#
_cell.length_a   1.000
_cell.length_b   1.000
_cell.length_c   1.000
_cell.angle_alpha   90.00
_cell.angle_beta   90.00
_cell.angle_gamma   90.00
#
_symmetry.space_group_name_H-M   'P 1'
#
loop_
_entity.id
_entity.type
_entity.pdbx_description
1 polymer ?
#
loop_
_entity_poly.entity_id
_entity_poly.type
_entity_poly.pdbx_seq_one_letter_code
_entity_poly.pdbx_strand_id
1 'polypeptide(L)'
;MSYSPQLESAFQYAIGVVRGDILACEDIQLSCQRFLDMVERKDAPYEFVPAKVEHVLKFTKFCKHVKGPDAGKTIELEPFQVLFLAGIYGFRDKRDHSIRWTTDVILFVPRKSGKTTLASIISLYELQFGDAGAEVFTLATNREQASICFDSSKAIVESKIGRAHV
;
A
#
# COMPACT_ATOMS: atom_id res chain seq x y z
N MET A 1 -13.25 7.38 -16.27
CA MET A 1 -13.45 7.01 -14.85
C MET A 1 -12.68 8.05 -14.04
N SER A 2 -13.31 8.64 -13.03
CA SER A 2 -12.63 9.59 -12.13
C SER A 2 -12.00 8.79 -10.99
N TYR A 3 -10.70 8.93 -10.79
CA TYR A 3 -9.97 8.37 -9.64
C TYR A 3 -10.29 9.17 -8.37
N SER A 4 -10.10 8.56 -7.20
CA SER A 4 -10.10 9.34 -5.97
C SER A 4 -8.93 10.33 -5.96
N PRO A 5 -9.03 11.44 -5.21
CA PRO A 5 -7.93 12.40 -5.10
C PRO A 5 -6.61 11.77 -4.65
N GLN A 6 -6.66 10.73 -3.81
CA GLN A 6 -5.48 10.01 -3.36
C GLN A 6 -4.82 9.21 -4.50
N LEU A 7 -5.62 8.46 -5.27
CA LEU A 7 -5.07 7.71 -6.41
C LEU A 7 -4.58 8.65 -7.51
N GLU A 8 -5.31 9.73 -7.77
CA GLU A 8 -4.88 10.77 -8.71
C GLU A 8 -3.53 11.37 -8.30
N SER A 9 -3.34 11.70 -7.01
CA SER A 9 -2.06 12.24 -6.53
C SER A 9 -0.89 11.27 -6.71
N ALA A 10 -1.14 9.96 -6.63
CA ALA A 10 -0.11 8.95 -6.89
C ALA A 10 0.29 8.90 -8.38
N PHE A 11 -0.66 9.03 -9.29
CA PHE A 11 -0.36 9.15 -10.73
C PHE A 11 0.41 10.43 -11.03
N GLN A 12 -0.01 11.56 -10.45
CA GLN A 12 0.70 12.84 -10.62
C GLN A 12 2.12 12.77 -10.06
N TYR A 13 2.32 12.10 -8.92
CA TYR A 13 3.66 11.83 -8.38
C TYR A 13 4.51 11.04 -9.38
N ALA A 14 4.00 9.92 -9.91
CA ALA A 14 4.76 9.10 -10.86
C ALA A 14 5.11 9.87 -12.13
N ILE A 15 4.16 10.63 -12.69
CA ILE A 15 4.36 11.48 -13.86
C ILE A 15 5.40 12.58 -13.57
N GLY A 16 5.30 13.25 -12.41
CA GLY A 16 6.23 14.30 -12.01
C GLY A 16 7.67 13.79 -11.84
N VAL A 17 7.82 12.57 -11.29
CA VAL A 17 9.13 11.90 -11.17
C VAL A 17 9.72 11.60 -12.56
N VAL A 18 8.92 11.03 -13.46
CA VAL A 18 9.38 10.64 -14.81
C VAL A 18 9.73 11.87 -15.65
N ARG A 19 9.00 12.97 -15.49
CA ARG A 19 9.29 14.24 -16.18
C ARG A 19 10.45 15.02 -15.60
N GLY A 20 10.92 14.64 -14.39
CA GLY A 20 11.96 15.37 -13.67
C GLY A 20 11.46 16.59 -12.88
N ASP A 21 10.14 16.79 -12.77
CA ASP A 21 9.53 17.83 -11.94
C ASP A 21 9.71 17.55 -10.45
N ILE A 22 9.82 16.25 -10.10
CA ILE A 22 10.12 15.76 -8.76
C ILE A 22 11.48 15.08 -8.80
N LEU A 23 12.43 15.61 -8.01
CA LEU A 23 13.77 15.04 -7.91
C LEU A 23 13.73 13.66 -7.27
N ALA A 24 14.24 12.66 -7.97
CA ALA A 24 14.30 11.28 -7.52
C ALA A 24 15.54 10.57 -8.07
N CYS A 25 16.02 9.53 -7.37
CA CYS A 25 17.08 8.68 -7.87
C CYS A 25 16.59 7.82 -9.06
N GLU A 26 17.54 7.27 -9.81
CA GLU A 26 17.25 6.46 -11.01
C GLU A 26 16.30 5.30 -10.72
N ASP A 27 16.48 4.58 -9.62
CA ASP A 27 15.61 3.45 -9.25
C ASP A 27 14.15 3.87 -9.06
N ILE A 28 13.92 5.05 -8.47
CA ILE A 28 12.55 5.59 -8.30
C ILE A 28 11.99 6.02 -9.66
N GLN A 29 12.79 6.65 -10.51
CA GLN A 29 12.38 7.03 -11.87
C GLN A 29 11.97 5.80 -12.68
N LEU A 30 12.80 4.76 -12.68
CA LEU A 30 12.53 3.50 -13.37
C LEU A 30 11.28 2.79 -12.81
N SER A 31 11.07 2.82 -11.48
CA SER A 31 9.89 2.24 -10.84
C SER A 31 8.61 2.99 -11.24
N CYS A 32 8.64 4.30 -11.27
CA CYS A 32 7.52 5.14 -11.71
C CYS A 32 7.22 4.93 -13.20
N GLN A 33 8.26 4.92 -14.06
CA GLN A 33 8.11 4.66 -15.49
C GLN A 33 7.49 3.28 -15.72
N ARG A 34 8.03 2.23 -15.07
CA ARG A 34 7.48 0.88 -15.18
C ARG A 34 6.01 0.82 -14.78
N PHE A 35 5.62 1.50 -13.70
CA PHE A 35 4.23 1.52 -13.27
C PHE A 35 3.33 2.14 -14.35
N LEU A 36 3.71 3.29 -14.90
CA LEU A 36 2.95 3.97 -15.95
C LEU A 36 2.86 3.11 -17.22
N ASP A 37 3.98 2.52 -17.66
CA ASP A 37 4.02 1.61 -18.80
C ASP A 37 3.10 0.41 -18.61
N MET A 38 3.06 -0.16 -17.41
CA MET A 38 2.17 -1.27 -17.08
C MET A 38 0.70 -0.87 -17.13
N VAL A 39 0.36 0.33 -16.70
CA VAL A 39 -1.03 0.85 -16.78
C VAL A 39 -1.49 1.04 -18.21
N GLU A 40 -0.60 1.52 -19.09
CA GLU A 40 -0.91 1.80 -20.48
C GLU A 40 -0.91 0.56 -21.39
N ARG A 41 -0.24 -0.51 -20.97
CA ARG A 41 -0.04 -1.71 -21.77
C ARG A 41 -1.33 -2.49 -21.98
N LYS A 42 -1.84 -2.47 -23.22
CA LYS A 42 -3.11 -3.12 -23.59
C LYS A 42 -2.97 -4.60 -24.00
N ASP A 43 -1.80 -4.99 -24.50
CA ASP A 43 -1.48 -6.34 -24.97
C ASP A 43 -1.04 -7.31 -23.87
N ALA A 44 -0.88 -6.83 -22.63
CA ALA A 44 -0.50 -7.65 -21.47
C ALA A 44 -1.63 -8.57 -21.02
N PRO A 45 -1.33 -9.71 -20.37
CA PRO A 45 -2.33 -10.60 -19.78
C PRO A 45 -2.99 -10.04 -18.51
N TYR A 46 -2.58 -8.86 -18.09
CA TYR A 46 -3.12 -8.13 -16.93
C TYR A 46 -3.69 -6.78 -17.37
N GLU A 47 -4.46 -6.19 -16.49
CA GLU A 47 -4.91 -4.81 -16.60
C GLU A 47 -4.95 -4.11 -15.24
N PHE A 48 -4.92 -2.79 -15.27
CA PHE A 48 -5.04 -1.97 -14.07
C PHE A 48 -6.52 -1.78 -13.72
N VAL A 49 -6.92 -2.23 -12.54
CA VAL A 49 -8.29 -2.17 -12.01
C VAL A 49 -8.35 -1.17 -10.84
N PRO A 50 -8.66 0.11 -11.08
CA PRO A 50 -8.66 1.16 -10.04
C PRO A 50 -9.51 0.82 -8.83
N ALA A 51 -10.64 0.16 -9.02
CA ALA A 51 -11.54 -0.24 -7.93
C ALA A 51 -10.86 -1.07 -6.84
N LYS A 52 -9.86 -1.88 -7.20
CA LYS A 52 -9.09 -2.68 -6.25
C LYS A 52 -8.17 -1.81 -5.39
N VAL A 53 -7.59 -0.77 -5.99
CA VAL A 53 -6.79 0.22 -5.25
C VAL A 53 -7.68 1.06 -4.35
N GLU A 54 -8.81 1.55 -4.87
CA GLU A 54 -9.77 2.32 -4.08
C GLU A 54 -10.29 1.56 -2.86
N HIS A 55 -10.41 0.24 -2.97
CA HIS A 55 -10.83 -0.59 -1.85
C HIS A 55 -9.80 -0.60 -0.72
N VAL A 56 -8.51 -0.78 -1.02
CA VAL A 56 -7.47 -0.72 0.00
C VAL A 56 -7.30 0.71 0.55
N LEU A 57 -7.43 1.75 -0.28
CA LEU A 57 -7.37 3.13 0.19
C LEU A 57 -8.55 3.49 1.12
N LYS A 58 -9.73 2.95 0.88
CA LYS A 58 -10.85 3.07 1.82
C LYS A 58 -10.56 2.39 3.15
N PHE A 59 -9.93 1.22 3.11
CA PHE A 59 -9.53 0.51 4.33
C PHE A 59 -8.51 1.34 5.15
N THR A 60 -7.54 2.00 4.52
CA THR A 60 -6.55 2.81 5.26
C THR A 60 -7.19 3.92 6.11
N LYS A 61 -8.34 4.47 5.69
CA LYS A 61 -9.08 5.48 6.47
C LYS A 61 -9.57 4.97 7.82
N PHE A 62 -9.65 3.67 7.99
CA PHE A 62 -9.97 3.06 9.27
C PHE A 62 -8.73 2.81 10.14
N CYS A 63 -7.53 2.92 9.62
CA CYS A 63 -6.31 2.75 10.38
C CYS A 63 -5.89 4.08 11.01
N LYS A 64 -5.40 4.00 12.25
CA LYS A 64 -4.95 5.18 13.01
C LYS A 64 -3.50 5.04 13.42
N HIS A 65 -2.82 6.17 13.52
CA HIS A 65 -1.51 6.20 14.14
C HIS A 65 -1.60 5.74 15.60
N VAL A 66 -0.72 4.81 15.99
CA VAL A 66 -0.73 4.24 17.35
C VAL A 66 0.36 4.81 18.24
N LYS A 67 1.33 5.53 17.67
CA LYS A 67 2.48 6.11 18.37
C LYS A 67 2.83 7.48 17.81
N GLY A 68 3.55 8.26 18.62
CA GLY A 68 4.06 9.57 18.23
C GLY A 68 3.02 10.70 18.35
N PRO A 69 3.35 11.91 17.85
CA PRO A 69 2.49 13.09 17.98
C PRO A 69 1.14 12.97 17.25
N ASP A 70 1.05 12.07 16.29
CA ASP A 70 -0.16 11.83 15.50
C ASP A 70 -1.00 10.66 16.02
N ALA A 71 -0.67 10.10 17.20
CA ALA A 71 -1.43 9.01 17.79
C ALA A 71 -2.94 9.34 17.88
N GLY A 72 -3.77 8.41 17.36
CA GLY A 72 -5.22 8.58 17.28
C GLY A 72 -5.74 9.27 16.02
N LYS A 73 -4.88 9.95 15.25
CA LYS A 73 -5.27 10.50 13.93
C LYS A 73 -5.33 9.40 12.89
N THR A 74 -6.18 9.59 11.88
CA THR A 74 -6.23 8.70 10.72
C THR A 74 -4.90 8.73 9.97
N ILE A 75 -4.46 7.56 9.49
CA ILE A 75 -3.24 7.47 8.68
C ILE A 75 -3.54 8.06 7.30
N GLU A 76 -2.80 9.11 6.96
CA GLU A 76 -2.79 9.68 5.62
C GLU A 76 -1.56 9.15 4.87
N LEU A 77 -1.80 8.59 3.69
CA LEU A 77 -0.74 8.03 2.87
C LEU A 77 -0.13 9.08 1.96
N GLU A 78 1.19 9.12 1.91
CA GLU A 78 1.94 9.92 0.94
C GLU A 78 1.74 9.37 -0.48
N PRO A 79 1.84 10.21 -1.53
CA PRO A 79 1.63 9.78 -2.91
C PRO A 79 2.45 8.56 -3.32
N PHE A 80 3.71 8.45 -2.90
CA PHE A 80 4.55 7.29 -3.20
C PHE A 80 4.05 6.00 -2.52
N GLN A 81 3.46 6.12 -1.33
CA GLN A 81 2.87 4.97 -0.61
C GLN A 81 1.59 4.50 -1.31
N VAL A 82 0.78 5.44 -1.80
CA VAL A 82 -0.40 5.13 -2.61
C VAL A 82 0.02 4.47 -3.92
N LEU A 83 1.08 4.97 -4.59
CA LEU A 83 1.64 4.37 -5.79
C LEU A 83 2.10 2.92 -5.53
N PHE A 84 2.76 2.69 -4.40
CA PHE A 84 3.19 1.35 -3.99
C PHE A 84 2.00 0.40 -3.81
N LEU A 85 0.95 0.84 -3.11
CA LEU A 85 -0.29 0.06 -2.96
C LEU A 85 -0.99 -0.17 -4.31
N ALA A 86 -0.96 0.82 -5.21
CA ALA A 86 -1.51 0.68 -6.55
C ALA A 86 -0.74 -0.38 -7.37
N GLY A 87 0.58 -0.47 -7.20
CA GLY A 87 1.40 -1.52 -7.79
C GLY A 87 1.07 -2.92 -7.27
N ILE A 88 0.73 -3.05 -5.98
CA ILE A 88 0.36 -4.33 -5.37
C ILE A 88 -1.05 -4.76 -5.78
N TYR A 89 -2.02 -3.87 -5.64
CA TYR A 89 -3.44 -4.22 -5.69
C TYR A 89 -4.12 -3.91 -7.02
N GLY A 90 -3.56 -2.98 -7.80
CA GLY A 90 -4.19 -2.47 -9.00
C GLY A 90 -4.12 -3.42 -10.19
N PHE A 91 -3.02 -4.17 -10.34
CA PHE A 91 -2.86 -5.06 -11.49
C PHE A 91 -3.50 -6.42 -11.25
N ARG A 92 -4.38 -6.82 -12.16
CA ARG A 92 -5.16 -8.06 -12.09
C ARG A 92 -5.07 -8.84 -13.39
N ASP A 93 -5.22 -10.17 -13.31
CA ASP A 93 -5.36 -11.00 -14.52
C ASP A 93 -6.63 -10.57 -15.27
N LYS A 94 -6.52 -10.39 -16.60
CA LYS A 94 -7.66 -9.94 -17.43
C LYS A 94 -8.81 -10.91 -17.48
N ARG A 95 -8.55 -12.21 -17.27
CA ARG A 95 -9.57 -13.25 -17.33
C ARG A 95 -10.30 -13.39 -16.00
N ASP A 96 -9.61 -13.06 -14.91
CA ASP A 96 -10.17 -13.14 -13.56
C ASP A 96 -9.55 -12.05 -12.65
N HIS A 97 -10.29 -10.99 -12.43
CA HIS A 97 -9.90 -9.88 -11.55
C HIS A 97 -9.82 -10.24 -10.06
N SER A 98 -10.16 -11.46 -9.66
CA SER A 98 -9.86 -11.95 -8.31
C SER A 98 -8.36 -12.22 -8.17
N ILE A 99 -7.70 -12.64 -9.25
CA ILE A 99 -6.28 -12.99 -9.26
C ILE A 99 -5.43 -11.73 -9.34
N ARG A 100 -4.58 -11.54 -8.33
CA ARG A 100 -3.60 -10.46 -8.29
C ARG A 100 -2.42 -10.79 -9.20
N TRP A 101 -2.03 -9.85 -10.05
CA TRP A 101 -0.89 -10.02 -10.94
C TRP A 101 0.46 -9.88 -10.24
N THR A 102 0.56 -8.91 -9.30
CA THR A 102 1.78 -8.67 -8.55
C THR A 102 1.84 -9.59 -7.34
N THR A 103 2.80 -10.51 -7.33
CA THR A 103 3.03 -11.49 -6.25
C THR A 103 4.18 -11.11 -5.35
N ASP A 104 5.21 -10.47 -5.90
CA ASP A 104 6.43 -10.11 -5.20
C ASP A 104 6.65 -8.60 -5.28
N VAL A 105 6.94 -8.01 -4.14
CA VAL A 105 7.20 -6.56 -4.03
C VAL A 105 8.40 -6.28 -3.15
N ILE A 106 9.19 -5.29 -3.55
CA ILE A 106 10.32 -4.81 -2.78
C ILE A 106 10.09 -3.33 -2.50
N LEU A 107 10.09 -2.95 -1.21
CA LEU A 107 10.02 -1.57 -0.78
C LEU A 107 11.36 -1.15 -0.15
N PHE A 108 12.15 -0.41 -0.91
CA PHE A 108 13.43 0.12 -0.45
C PHE A 108 13.32 1.64 -0.27
N VAL A 109 13.13 2.07 0.97
CA VAL A 109 12.97 3.49 1.33
C VAL A 109 13.72 3.79 2.63
N PRO A 110 14.12 5.05 2.88
CA PRO A 110 14.90 5.42 4.04
C PRO A 110 14.16 5.20 5.36
N ARG A 111 14.86 5.34 6.48
CA ARG A 111 14.23 5.33 7.82
C ARG A 111 13.21 6.46 7.94
N LYS A 112 12.16 6.23 8.74
CA LYS A 112 11.07 7.20 9.00
C LYS A 112 10.13 7.46 7.81
N SER A 113 10.21 6.69 6.73
CA SER A 113 9.27 6.75 5.58
C SER A 113 7.97 5.95 5.79
N GLY A 114 7.61 5.60 7.02
CA GLY A 114 6.35 4.91 7.30
C GLY A 114 6.29 3.42 6.91
N LYS A 115 7.46 2.75 6.65
CA LYS A 115 7.50 1.34 6.22
C LYS A 115 6.69 0.40 7.11
N THR A 116 6.89 0.48 8.43
CA THR A 116 6.20 -0.39 9.39
C THR A 116 4.69 -0.16 9.37
N THR A 117 4.26 1.09 9.31
CA THR A 117 2.85 1.46 9.20
C THR A 117 2.24 0.89 7.92
N LEU A 118 2.93 1.07 6.79
CA LEU A 118 2.47 0.55 5.50
C LEU A 118 2.41 -0.99 5.49
N ALA A 119 3.44 -1.67 6.02
CA ALA A 119 3.44 -3.12 6.16
C ALA A 119 2.31 -3.61 7.08
N SER A 120 2.02 -2.89 8.17
CA SER A 120 0.90 -3.22 9.08
C SER A 120 -0.45 -3.07 8.37
N ILE A 121 -0.63 -2.02 7.56
CA ILE A 121 -1.85 -1.82 6.76
C ILE A 121 -2.04 -2.96 5.78
N ILE A 122 -0.98 -3.33 5.04
CA ILE A 122 -1.00 -4.45 4.09
C ILE A 122 -1.37 -5.76 4.82
N SER A 123 -0.69 -6.05 5.94
CA SER A 123 -0.95 -7.25 6.73
C SER A 123 -2.40 -7.34 7.20
N LEU A 124 -2.95 -6.24 7.73
CA LEU A 124 -4.33 -6.20 8.20
C LEU A 124 -5.33 -6.29 7.04
N TYR A 125 -5.02 -5.68 5.91
CA TYR A 125 -5.86 -5.76 4.71
C TYR A 125 -5.92 -7.19 4.17
N GLU A 126 -4.78 -7.88 4.07
CA GLU A 126 -4.72 -9.28 3.61
C GLU A 126 -5.46 -10.22 4.58
N LEU A 127 -5.34 -10.02 5.89
CA LEU A 127 -6.09 -10.81 6.87
C LEU A 127 -7.60 -10.60 6.79
N GLN A 128 -8.05 -9.40 6.41
CA GLN A 128 -9.48 -9.06 6.39
C GLN A 128 -10.14 -9.36 5.04
N PHE A 129 -9.43 -9.18 3.93
CA PHE A 129 -9.97 -9.19 2.58
C PHE A 129 -9.21 -10.13 1.61
N GLY A 130 -8.19 -10.82 2.11
CA GLY A 130 -7.51 -11.89 1.38
C GLY A 130 -8.37 -13.14 1.26
N ASP A 131 -7.77 -14.21 0.76
CA ASP A 131 -8.45 -15.50 0.61
C ASP A 131 -8.90 -16.06 1.96
N ALA A 132 -9.93 -16.91 1.95
CA ALA A 132 -10.39 -17.56 3.15
C ALA A 132 -9.28 -18.42 3.78
N GLY A 133 -8.96 -18.13 5.04
CA GLY A 133 -7.84 -18.76 5.74
C GLY A 133 -6.48 -18.15 5.47
N ALA A 134 -6.43 -16.94 4.91
CA ALA A 134 -5.16 -16.23 4.68
C ALA A 134 -4.35 -16.08 5.98
N GLU A 135 -3.08 -16.43 5.90
CA GLU A 135 -2.10 -16.27 6.97
C GLU A 135 -1.06 -15.23 6.56
N VAL A 136 -0.66 -14.37 7.49
CA VAL A 136 0.37 -13.34 7.25
C VAL A 136 1.53 -13.57 8.18
N PHE A 137 2.70 -13.80 7.61
CA PHE A 137 3.93 -14.01 8.34
C PHE A 137 4.86 -12.81 8.25
N THR A 138 5.45 -12.41 9.37
CA THR A 138 6.53 -11.41 9.42
C THR A 138 7.84 -12.10 9.74
N LEU A 139 8.84 -11.89 8.88
CA LEU A 139 10.16 -12.49 9.00
C LEU A 139 11.21 -11.39 9.14
N ALA A 140 12.20 -11.62 9.99
CA ALA A 140 13.34 -10.74 10.17
C ALA A 140 14.55 -11.54 10.70
N THR A 141 15.69 -10.89 10.85
CA THR A 141 16.93 -11.52 11.34
C THR A 141 16.82 -11.98 12.81
N ASN A 142 15.92 -11.38 13.58
CA ASN A 142 15.62 -11.80 14.95
C ASN A 142 14.13 -11.59 15.28
N ARG A 143 13.69 -12.23 16.37
CA ARG A 143 12.29 -12.19 16.81
C ARG A 143 11.79 -10.78 17.15
N GLU A 144 12.62 -9.97 17.77
CA GLU A 144 12.26 -8.60 18.18
C GLU A 144 11.95 -7.73 16.94
N GLN A 145 12.75 -7.87 15.89
CA GLN A 145 12.51 -7.14 14.63
C GLN A 145 11.27 -7.67 13.90
N ALA A 146 11.04 -8.99 13.91
CA ALA A 146 9.84 -9.58 13.31
C ALA A 146 8.56 -9.13 14.03
N SER A 147 8.58 -8.99 15.36
CA SER A 147 7.42 -8.56 16.14
C SER A 147 6.99 -7.11 15.88
N ILE A 148 7.89 -6.24 15.42
CA ILE A 148 7.58 -4.80 15.23
C ILE A 148 6.35 -4.58 14.34
N CYS A 149 6.26 -5.31 13.23
CA CYS A 149 5.12 -5.20 12.31
C CYS A 149 3.84 -5.77 12.94
N PHE A 150 3.96 -6.93 13.59
CA PHE A 150 2.85 -7.57 14.30
C PHE A 150 2.30 -6.67 15.42
N ASP A 151 3.18 -6.13 16.29
CA ASP A 151 2.80 -5.25 17.38
C ASP A 151 2.14 -3.95 16.89
N SER A 152 2.63 -3.42 15.78
CA SER A 152 2.01 -2.26 15.12
C SER A 152 0.62 -2.59 14.59
N SER A 153 0.46 -3.74 13.94
CA SER A 153 -0.84 -4.21 13.43
C SER A 153 -1.84 -4.44 14.58
N LYS A 154 -1.40 -5.10 15.64
CA LYS A 154 -2.19 -5.33 16.86
C LYS A 154 -2.66 -4.01 17.48
N ALA A 155 -1.76 -3.04 17.64
CA ALA A 155 -2.09 -1.74 18.21
C ALA A 155 -3.09 -0.94 17.33
N ILE A 156 -3.02 -1.05 16.00
CA ILE A 156 -4.01 -0.44 15.08
C ILE A 156 -5.41 -1.04 15.34
N VAL A 157 -5.51 -2.35 15.50
CA VAL A 157 -6.79 -3.04 15.78
C VAL A 157 -7.32 -2.62 17.15
N GLU A 158 -6.50 -2.69 18.20
CA GLU A 158 -6.90 -2.36 19.58
C GLU A 158 -7.31 -0.89 19.73
N SER A 159 -6.71 0.04 18.98
CA SER A 159 -7.08 1.46 18.98
C SER A 159 -8.54 1.72 18.58
N LYS A 160 -9.18 0.78 17.87
CA LYS A 160 -10.60 0.84 17.50
C LYS A 160 -11.50 0.14 18.50
N ILE A 161 -11.08 -1.01 19.03
CA ILE A 161 -11.89 -1.85 19.92
C ILE A 161 -12.05 -1.18 21.28
N GLY A 162 -11.01 -0.52 21.81
CA GLY A 162 -11.07 0.19 23.08
C GLY A 162 -12.07 1.36 23.17
N ARG A 163 -12.65 1.78 22.04
CA ARG A 163 -13.69 2.84 22.00
C ARG A 163 -15.12 2.31 21.84
N ALA A 164 -15.28 1.01 21.61
CA ALA A 164 -16.61 0.38 21.50
C ALA A 164 -17.16 -0.10 22.86
N HIS A 165 -16.38 0.03 23.94
CA HIS A 165 -16.73 -0.42 25.28
C HIS A 165 -16.77 0.69 26.34
N VAL A 166 -16.97 1.97 25.92
CA VAL A 166 -17.23 3.06 26.87
C VAL A 166 -18.55 3.72 26.52
#